data_2e271104c0685c9b6aa5507aec281479
#
_entry.id   2e271104c0685c9b6aa5507aec281479
#
_cell.length_a   1.000
_cell.length_b   1.000
_cell.length_c   1.000
_cell.angle_alpha   90.00
_cell.angle_beta   90.00
_cell.angle_gamma   90.00
#
_symmetry.space_group_name_H-M   'P 1'
#
loop_
_entity.id
_entity.type
_entity.pdbx_description
1 polymer ?
#
loop_
_entity_poly.entity_id
_entity_poly.type
_entity_poly.pdbx_seq_one_letter_code
_entity_poly.pdbx_strand_id
1 'polypeptide(L)'
;EEGGTTHVTEKHGVRLEQMDRCDYIRPTILHCDSPDLKMANTEYMFPFTSVVKCPQEKMIEKIGGTLVASAITNDETWAAQLTDATNIDRLNIGPLPTIALNWLQPHEGSIVDFLFRTRAYQTPDERLQRLCN
;
A
#
# COMPACT_ATOMS: atom_id res chain seq x y z
N GLU A 1 5.80 23.19 7.99
CA GLU A 1 6.11 22.46 6.75
C GLU A 1 7.48 21.82 6.91
N GLU A 2 7.62 20.56 6.53
CA GLU A 2 8.91 19.89 6.50
C GLU A 2 9.74 20.43 5.32
N GLY A 3 10.99 20.83 5.56
CA GLY A 3 11.88 21.29 4.48
C GLY A 3 12.05 20.21 3.41
N GLY A 4 12.07 20.59 2.12
CA GLY A 4 12.12 19.64 0.99
C GLY A 4 10.77 19.10 0.54
N THR A 5 9.66 19.69 1.04
CA THR A 5 8.31 19.34 0.62
C THR A 5 7.64 20.53 -0.06
N THR A 6 7.06 20.31 -1.23
CA THR A 6 6.30 21.32 -1.98
C THR A 6 4.87 20.88 -2.17
N HIS A 7 3.91 21.73 -1.80
CA HIS A 7 2.48 21.46 -1.97
C HIS A 7 2.03 21.80 -3.39
N VAL A 8 1.93 20.80 -4.25
CA VAL A 8 1.65 20.98 -5.69
C VAL A 8 0.24 21.51 -5.95
N THR A 9 -0.74 21.07 -5.15
CA THR A 9 -2.16 21.44 -5.31
C THR A 9 -2.58 22.73 -4.63
N GLU A 10 -1.67 23.42 -3.90
CA GLU A 10 -1.98 24.69 -3.22
C GLU A 10 -2.49 25.79 -4.17
N LYS A 11 -2.01 25.79 -5.41
CA LYS A 11 -2.47 26.72 -6.47
C LYS A 11 -3.94 26.62 -6.81
N HIS A 12 -4.63 25.56 -6.40
CA HIS A 12 -6.05 25.34 -6.67
C HIS A 12 -6.98 25.82 -5.55
N GLY A 13 -6.46 26.50 -4.55
CA GLY A 13 -7.19 27.11 -3.45
C GLY A 13 -6.88 26.54 -2.08
N VAL A 14 -7.64 26.97 -1.07
CA VAL A 14 -7.46 26.51 0.31
C VAL A 14 -7.71 25.00 0.46
N ARG A 15 -6.95 24.37 1.33
CA ARG A 15 -7.03 22.94 1.56
C ARG A 15 -8.33 22.50 2.22
N LEU A 16 -8.79 23.26 3.22
CA LEU A 16 -10.04 23.03 3.90
C LEU A 16 -11.08 24.04 3.40
N GLU A 17 -12.16 23.55 2.82
CA GLU A 17 -13.28 24.35 2.35
C GLU A 17 -14.49 24.09 3.24
N GLN A 18 -14.95 25.12 3.94
CA GLN A 18 -16.08 25.03 4.84
C GLN A 18 -17.39 25.26 4.07
N MET A 19 -18.32 24.38 4.25
CA MET A 19 -19.66 24.43 3.66
C MET A 19 -20.72 24.39 4.76
N ASP A 20 -21.97 24.73 4.43
CA ASP A 20 -23.05 24.84 5.42
C ASP A 20 -23.29 23.58 6.26
N ARG A 21 -23.03 22.40 5.70
CA ARG A 21 -23.37 21.10 6.33
C ARG A 21 -22.20 20.17 6.49
N CYS A 22 -21.04 20.47 5.94
CA CYS A 22 -19.82 19.65 6.04
C CYS A 22 -18.60 20.48 5.67
N ASP A 23 -17.44 20.00 6.13
CA ASP A 23 -16.15 20.50 5.67
C ASP A 23 -15.59 19.58 4.59
N TYR A 24 -14.99 20.17 3.58
CA TYR A 24 -14.39 19.46 2.47
C TYR A 24 -12.87 19.65 2.45
N ILE A 25 -12.13 18.55 2.50
CA ILE A 25 -10.67 18.57 2.33
C ILE A 25 -10.35 18.30 0.87
N ARG A 26 -9.72 19.26 0.22
CA ARG A 26 -9.27 19.10 -1.17
C ARG A 26 -8.19 18.04 -1.28
N PRO A 27 -8.19 17.26 -2.38
CA PRO A 27 -7.09 16.34 -2.67
C PRO A 27 -5.74 17.05 -2.59
N THR A 28 -4.78 16.45 -1.91
CA THR A 28 -3.47 17.03 -1.66
C THR A 28 -2.39 16.21 -2.36
N ILE A 29 -1.60 16.88 -3.19
CA ILE A 29 -0.41 16.29 -3.82
C ILE A 29 0.80 17.05 -3.30
N LEU A 30 1.74 16.32 -2.72
CA LEU A 30 3.04 16.83 -2.29
C LEU A 30 4.15 16.31 -3.20
N HIS A 31 5.08 17.19 -3.54
CA HIS A 31 6.37 16.77 -4.09
C HIS A 31 7.39 16.75 -2.96
N CYS A 32 8.06 15.63 -2.79
CA CYS A 32 9.10 15.43 -1.79
C CYS A 32 10.45 15.24 -2.48
N ASP A 33 11.45 16.01 -2.06
CA ASP A 33 12.80 15.97 -2.64
C ASP A 33 13.60 14.72 -2.26
N SER A 34 13.16 14.03 -1.20
CA SER A 34 13.79 12.80 -0.71
C SER A 34 12.77 11.78 -0.25
N PRO A 35 13.02 10.48 -0.47
CA PRO A 35 12.21 9.41 0.09
C PRO A 35 12.31 9.28 1.62
N ASP A 36 13.28 9.93 2.25
CA ASP A 36 13.49 9.88 3.70
C ASP A 36 12.66 10.91 4.47
N LEU A 37 11.96 11.80 3.77
CA LEU A 37 11.07 12.78 4.39
C LEU A 37 9.87 12.09 5.05
N LYS A 38 9.45 12.60 6.20
CA LYS A 38 8.27 12.09 6.91
C LYS A 38 7.04 12.14 6.03
N MET A 39 6.84 13.23 5.28
CA MET A 39 5.68 13.40 4.40
C MET A 39 5.67 12.42 3.21
N ALA A 40 6.85 11.92 2.79
CA ALA A 40 6.95 10.88 1.77
C ALA A 40 6.46 9.50 2.28
N ASN A 41 6.49 9.30 3.61
CA ASN A 41 6.22 8.03 4.28
C ASN A 41 4.97 8.11 5.20
N THR A 42 4.12 9.10 5.02
CA THR A 42 2.90 9.24 5.83
C THR A 42 1.67 8.99 4.99
N GLU A 43 0.85 8.06 5.45
CA GLU A 43 -0.48 7.79 4.89
C GLU A 43 -1.55 8.58 5.64
N TYR A 44 -2.53 9.09 4.91
CA TYR A 44 -3.66 9.84 5.47
C TYR A 44 -4.98 9.27 4.96
N MET A 45 -6.00 9.30 5.82
CA MET A 45 -7.36 8.82 5.52
C MET A 45 -8.19 9.83 4.70
N PHE A 46 -7.55 10.58 3.79
CA PHE A 46 -8.21 11.46 2.82
C PHE A 46 -7.42 11.43 1.49
N PRO A 47 -7.97 11.95 0.39
CA PRO A 47 -7.28 11.96 -0.90
C PRO A 47 -5.94 12.71 -0.82
N PHE A 48 -4.87 11.95 -0.66
CA PHE A 48 -3.52 12.45 -0.44
C PHE A 48 -2.53 11.56 -1.20
N THR A 49 -1.51 12.16 -1.77
CA THR A 49 -0.36 11.44 -2.34
C THR A 49 0.91 12.26 -2.25
N SER A 50 2.01 11.56 -2.05
CA SER A 50 3.36 12.10 -2.17
C SER A 50 4.00 11.62 -3.47
N VAL A 51 4.67 12.52 -4.16
CA VAL A 51 5.47 12.23 -5.35
C VAL A 51 6.94 12.41 -4.97
N VAL A 52 7.71 11.36 -5.10
CA VAL A 52 9.11 11.34 -4.67
C VAL A 52 10.00 10.92 -5.83
N LYS A 53 11.07 11.69 -6.07
CA LYS A 53 12.12 11.28 -7.01
C LYS A 53 13.11 10.40 -6.27
N CYS A 54 13.25 9.15 -6.73
CA CYS A 54 14.15 8.16 -6.13
C CYS A 54 14.91 7.43 -7.22
N PRO A 55 16.22 7.16 -7.06
CA PRO A 55 16.96 6.27 -7.94
C PRO A 55 16.33 4.87 -7.97
N GLN A 56 16.20 4.27 -9.17
CA GLN A 56 15.50 2.97 -9.35
C GLN A 56 16.07 1.88 -8.46
N GLU A 57 17.38 1.79 -8.32
CA GLU A 57 18.08 0.79 -7.51
C GLU A 57 17.78 0.88 -6.00
N LYS A 58 17.23 2.01 -5.55
CA LYS A 58 16.87 2.24 -4.14
C LYS A 58 15.35 2.14 -3.90
N MET A 59 14.54 2.10 -4.96
CA MET A 59 13.09 2.18 -4.81
C MET A 59 12.51 1.04 -3.97
N ILE A 60 12.94 -0.20 -4.17
CA ILE A 60 12.43 -1.37 -3.45
C ILE A 60 12.70 -1.24 -1.95
N GLU A 61 13.91 -0.80 -1.57
CA GLU A 61 14.27 -0.55 -0.18
C GLU A 61 13.45 0.59 0.41
N LYS A 62 13.34 1.70 -0.32
CA LYS A 62 12.71 2.94 0.17
C LYS A 62 11.18 2.87 0.25
N ILE A 63 10.54 2.03 -0.54
CA ILE A 63 9.10 1.76 -0.41
C ILE A 63 8.79 1.14 0.96
N GLY A 64 9.73 0.35 1.53
CA GLY A 64 9.47 -0.36 2.77
C GLY A 64 8.41 -1.45 2.62
N GLY A 65 7.79 -1.85 3.73
CA GLY A 65 6.64 -2.77 3.70
C GLY A 65 5.42 -2.09 3.09
N THR A 66 4.90 -2.63 1.99
CA THR A 66 3.74 -2.04 1.30
C THR A 66 2.73 -3.11 0.89
N LEU A 67 1.46 -2.80 1.09
CA LEU A 67 0.36 -3.69 0.77
C LEU A 67 0.19 -3.87 -0.75
N VAL A 68 0.31 -2.79 -1.53
CA VAL A 68 0.14 -2.84 -2.99
C VAL A 68 1.14 -1.93 -3.67
N ALA A 69 1.82 -2.45 -4.67
CA ALA A 69 2.64 -1.66 -5.59
C ALA A 69 2.21 -1.89 -7.04
N SER A 70 2.21 -0.83 -7.84
CA SER A 70 2.06 -0.91 -9.29
C SER A 70 3.31 -0.29 -9.94
N ALA A 71 4.08 -1.11 -10.63
CA ALA A 71 5.29 -0.72 -11.32
C ALA A 71 5.02 -0.57 -12.81
N ILE A 72 5.17 0.65 -13.33
CA ILE A 72 5.07 0.93 -14.77
C ILE A 72 6.49 0.96 -15.30
N THR A 73 6.93 -0.16 -15.87
CA THR A 73 8.28 -0.32 -16.37
C THR A 73 8.32 -1.24 -17.59
N ASN A 74 9.31 -1.02 -18.45
CA ASN A 74 9.70 -1.92 -19.56
C ASN A 74 11.06 -2.58 -19.27
N ASP A 75 11.65 -2.34 -18.10
CA ASP A 75 12.90 -2.96 -17.67
C ASP A 75 12.59 -4.33 -17.05
N GLU A 76 12.83 -5.39 -17.84
CA GLU A 76 12.59 -6.77 -17.42
C GLU A 76 13.46 -7.20 -16.23
N THR A 77 14.69 -6.68 -16.15
CA THR A 77 15.60 -6.98 -15.03
C THR A 77 15.05 -6.39 -13.74
N TRP A 78 14.57 -5.16 -13.78
CA TRP A 78 13.97 -4.53 -12.61
C TRP A 78 12.62 -5.15 -12.24
N ALA A 79 11.82 -5.54 -13.22
CA ALA A 79 10.57 -6.27 -13.00
C ALA A 79 10.82 -7.60 -12.27
N ALA A 80 11.90 -8.32 -12.63
CA ALA A 80 12.32 -9.53 -11.91
C ALA A 80 12.71 -9.23 -10.45
N GLN A 81 13.49 -8.16 -10.21
CA GLN A 81 13.85 -7.74 -8.85
C GLN A 81 12.63 -7.39 -8.00
N LEU A 82 11.63 -6.72 -8.58
CA LEU A 82 10.35 -6.44 -7.91
C LEU A 82 9.59 -7.72 -7.55
N THR A 83 9.62 -8.72 -8.44
CA THR A 83 8.96 -10.02 -8.20
C THR A 83 9.61 -10.78 -7.04
N ASP A 84 10.93 -10.63 -6.86
CA ASP A 84 11.67 -11.25 -5.78
C ASP A 84 11.58 -10.44 -4.45
N ALA A 85 11.05 -9.22 -4.49
CA ALA A 85 10.95 -8.35 -3.32
C ALA A 85 9.92 -8.89 -2.32
N THR A 86 10.35 -9.12 -1.09
CA THR A 86 9.50 -9.69 -0.01
C THR A 86 8.75 -8.66 0.81
N ASN A 87 8.96 -7.38 0.54
CA ASN A 87 8.33 -6.26 1.23
C ASN A 87 7.10 -5.70 0.50
N ILE A 88 6.69 -6.34 -0.60
CA ILE A 88 5.52 -5.97 -1.40
C ILE A 88 4.55 -7.14 -1.36
N ASP A 89 3.36 -6.96 -0.76
CA ASP A 89 2.38 -8.04 -0.62
C ASP A 89 1.66 -8.33 -1.95
N ARG A 90 1.28 -7.28 -2.68
CA ARG A 90 0.68 -7.40 -4.00
C ARG A 90 1.40 -6.52 -5.01
N LEU A 91 1.95 -7.14 -6.03
CA LEU A 91 2.65 -6.46 -7.11
C LEU A 91 1.84 -6.50 -8.41
N ASN A 92 1.64 -5.35 -9.01
CA ASN A 92 1.15 -5.21 -10.38
C ASN A 92 2.30 -4.68 -11.26
N ILE A 93 2.52 -5.30 -12.42
CA ILE A 93 3.47 -4.81 -13.42
C ILE A 93 2.69 -4.34 -14.64
N GLY A 94 2.93 -3.11 -15.05
CA GLY A 94 2.19 -2.45 -16.11
C GLY A 94 1.14 -1.45 -15.61
N PRO A 95 0.32 -0.88 -16.50
CA PRO A 95 -0.65 0.17 -16.18
C PRO A 95 -1.93 -0.39 -15.53
N LEU A 96 -1.77 -1.12 -14.44
CA LEU A 96 -2.86 -1.66 -13.65
C LEU A 96 -3.12 -0.76 -12.44
N PRO A 97 -4.35 -0.30 -12.21
CA PRO A 97 -4.66 0.49 -11.02
C PRO A 97 -4.60 -0.38 -9.77
N THR A 98 -4.10 0.19 -8.67
CA THR A 98 -3.97 -0.51 -7.38
C THR A 98 -5.30 -1.00 -6.81
N ILE A 99 -6.41 -0.37 -7.18
CA ILE A 99 -7.75 -0.78 -6.78
C ILE A 99 -8.33 -1.95 -7.60
N ALA A 100 -7.66 -2.39 -8.67
CA ALA A 100 -8.09 -3.56 -9.43
C ALA A 100 -7.85 -4.83 -8.60
N LEU A 101 -8.89 -5.30 -7.94
CA LEU A 101 -8.85 -6.49 -7.10
C LEU A 101 -9.16 -7.75 -7.91
N ASN A 102 -8.35 -8.78 -7.71
CA ASN A 102 -8.67 -10.13 -8.12
C ASN A 102 -8.86 -10.97 -6.85
N TRP A 103 -10.07 -11.42 -6.59
CA TRP A 103 -10.43 -12.18 -5.40
C TRP A 103 -9.70 -13.53 -5.26
N LEU A 104 -9.06 -14.00 -6.34
CA LEU A 104 -8.23 -15.19 -6.32
C LEU A 104 -6.77 -14.92 -5.92
N GLN A 105 -6.41 -13.66 -5.76
CA GLN A 105 -5.06 -13.25 -5.35
C GLN A 105 -5.06 -12.76 -3.90
N PRO A 106 -3.99 -13.02 -3.15
CA PRO A 106 -3.78 -12.42 -1.83
C PRO A 106 -3.85 -10.90 -1.90
N HIS A 107 -4.43 -10.28 -0.87
CA HIS A 107 -4.39 -8.84 -0.68
C HIS A 107 -3.67 -8.50 0.65
N GLU A 108 -4.29 -8.75 1.77
CA GLU A 108 -3.66 -8.71 3.10
C GLU A 108 -3.38 -10.12 3.63
N GLY A 109 -3.71 -11.12 2.83
CA GLY A 109 -3.59 -12.52 3.11
C GLY A 109 -4.39 -13.31 2.09
N SER A 110 -4.17 -14.62 2.02
CA SER A 110 -4.92 -15.50 1.14
C SER A 110 -6.27 -15.84 1.75
N ILE A 111 -7.38 -15.51 1.07
CA ILE A 111 -8.72 -15.94 1.47
C ILE A 111 -8.80 -17.47 1.52
N VAL A 112 -8.14 -18.17 0.58
CA VAL A 112 -8.09 -19.63 0.54
C VAL A 112 -7.42 -20.18 1.78
N ASP A 113 -6.26 -19.64 2.16
CA ASP A 113 -5.55 -20.05 3.38
C ASP A 113 -6.35 -19.75 4.64
N PHE A 114 -7.04 -18.61 4.67
CA PHE A 114 -7.90 -18.24 5.80
C PHE A 114 -9.09 -19.20 5.95
N LEU A 115 -9.74 -19.59 4.85
CA LEU A 115 -10.92 -20.45 4.88
C LEU A 115 -10.58 -21.93 5.12
N PHE A 116 -9.43 -22.39 4.60
CA PHE A 116 -9.08 -23.81 4.60
C PHE A 116 -7.88 -24.17 5.45
N ARG A 117 -7.25 -23.19 6.12
CA ARG A 117 -6.12 -23.48 7.02
C ARG A 117 -6.57 -24.38 8.18
N THR A 118 -5.70 -25.29 8.58
CA THR A 118 -5.92 -26.13 9.74
C THR A 118 -6.05 -25.30 11.01
N ARG A 119 -7.12 -25.51 11.77
CA ARG A 119 -7.34 -24.86 13.06
C ARG A 119 -6.67 -25.68 14.15
N ALA A 120 -5.90 -25.04 15.04
CA ALA A 120 -5.54 -25.64 16.30
C ALA A 120 -6.75 -25.72 17.20
N TYR A 121 -7.05 -26.92 17.71
CA TYR A 121 -8.20 -27.18 18.58
C TYR A 121 -7.73 -27.96 19.81
N GLN A 122 -8.13 -27.51 20.97
CA GLN A 122 -7.90 -28.21 22.23
C GLN A 122 -9.21 -28.28 23.01
N THR A 123 -9.46 -29.43 23.62
CA THR A 123 -10.60 -29.64 24.53
C THR A 123 -10.16 -30.55 25.68
N PRO A 124 -10.59 -30.29 26.91
CA PRO A 124 -10.40 -31.21 28.03
C PRO A 124 -11.33 -32.43 27.95
N ASP A 125 -12.31 -32.46 27.07
CA ASP A 125 -13.26 -33.55 26.95
C ASP A 125 -12.71 -34.64 26.02
N GLU A 126 -12.31 -35.78 26.60
CA GLU A 126 -11.79 -36.96 25.89
C GLU A 126 -12.76 -37.50 24.84
N ARG A 127 -14.08 -37.25 24.97
CA ARG A 127 -15.07 -37.72 24.00
C ARG A 127 -14.99 -36.97 22.69
N LEU A 128 -14.55 -35.70 22.71
CA LEU A 128 -14.37 -34.91 21.48
C LEU A 128 -13.06 -35.24 20.76
N GLN A 129 -12.07 -35.79 21.47
CA GLN A 129 -10.82 -36.25 20.86
C GLN A 129 -11.05 -37.43 19.90
N ARG A 130 -12.09 -38.23 20.11
CA ARG A 130 -12.45 -39.36 19.23
C ARG A 130 -13.11 -38.96 17.92
N LEU A 131 -13.52 -37.71 17.79
CA LEU A 131 -14.12 -37.19 16.56
C LEU A 131 -13.07 -36.64 15.58
N CYS A 132 -11.83 -36.52 16.00
CA CYS A 132 -10.72 -35.97 15.20
C CYS A 132 -9.79 -37.07 14.64
N ASN A 133 -10.08 -38.36 14.90
CA ASN A 133 -9.41 -39.53 14.35
C ASN A 133 -10.33 -40.23 13.35
#